data_ef095b439136fd8dbf0fce77ac8d2978
#
_entry.id   ef095b439136fd8dbf0fce77ac8d2978
#
_cell.length_a   1.000
_cell.length_b   1.000
_cell.length_c   1.000
_cell.angle_alpha   90.00
_cell.angle_beta   90.00
_cell.angle_gamma   90.00
#
_symmetry.space_group_name_H-M   'P 1'
#
loop_
_entity.id
_entity.type
_entity.pdbx_description
1 polymer ?
#
loop_
_entity_poly.entity_id
_entity_poly.type
_entity_poly.pdbx_seq_one_letter_code
_entity_poly.pdbx_strand_id
1 'polypeptide(L)'
;MSVLIVGCGYLGKRVATAIRDAGRPVFALTRSRTQELLAAGLTPIVGDVMRPESLALPAVETVVYAVGLDRRSGQSMRDVYVDGLANVLDRLPTPRQFVYVSSSSVYGQTDGTWVNESSPTEPIEESGRVVLEAERLLASRLPFATILRFSGIYGPNRLLRKAALLAGEPLLGNADKWLNLIHVDDGVRAVLAAEAVAGETINICDDEPVTRRHFYTTLAELLHAPAAAFAPGASTRGETNRQIANTKAKALLGFRPDFPSFRVGLPDAVGRSS
;
A
#
# COMPACT_ATOMS: atom_id res chain seq x y z
N MET A 1 18.31 10.13 -13.64
CA MET A 1 16.83 10.17 -13.61
C MET A 1 16.40 10.37 -12.15
N SER A 2 15.88 11.57 -11.83
CA SER A 2 15.45 11.91 -10.47
C SER A 2 14.03 11.43 -10.18
N VAL A 3 13.76 11.12 -8.90
CA VAL A 3 12.46 10.60 -8.45
C VAL A 3 11.95 11.44 -7.29
N LEU A 4 10.65 11.71 -7.29
CA LEU A 4 9.93 12.30 -6.16
C LEU A 4 9.06 11.23 -5.49
N ILE A 5 9.25 11.04 -4.20
CA ILE A 5 8.38 10.20 -3.37
C ILE A 5 7.44 11.13 -2.59
N VAL A 6 6.16 11.03 -2.89
CA VAL A 6 5.09 11.72 -2.15
C VAL A 6 4.48 10.71 -1.19
N GLY A 7 4.80 10.86 0.11
CA GLY A 7 4.38 9.88 1.13
C GLY A 7 5.47 8.90 1.53
N CYS A 8 6.47 9.34 2.29
CA CYS A 8 7.56 8.52 2.82
C CYS A 8 7.16 7.73 4.10
N GLY A 9 6.02 7.03 4.05
CA GLY A 9 5.57 6.11 5.08
C GLY A 9 6.28 4.75 5.04
N TYR A 10 5.60 3.70 5.49
CA TYR A 10 6.17 2.35 5.62
C TYR A 10 6.66 1.76 4.27
N LEU A 11 5.89 1.90 3.19
CA LEU A 11 6.29 1.49 1.85
C LEU A 11 7.17 2.55 1.18
N GLY A 12 6.72 3.81 1.14
CA GLY A 12 7.39 4.86 0.37
C GLY A 12 8.82 5.14 0.82
N LYS A 13 9.14 5.04 2.13
CA LYS A 13 10.53 5.17 2.61
C LYS A 13 11.42 4.03 2.09
N ARG A 14 10.91 2.79 2.05
CA ARG A 14 11.66 1.64 1.51
C ARG A 14 11.89 1.78 0.00
N VAL A 15 10.89 2.22 -0.73
CA VAL A 15 11.02 2.55 -2.17
C VAL A 15 12.07 3.64 -2.37
N ALA A 16 12.00 4.73 -1.61
CA ALA A 16 12.98 5.82 -1.67
C ALA A 16 14.41 5.33 -1.41
N THR A 17 14.59 4.49 -0.39
CA THR A 17 15.88 3.89 -0.05
C THR A 17 16.42 3.01 -1.18
N ALA A 18 15.58 2.13 -1.74
CA ALA A 18 15.96 1.24 -2.83
C ALA A 18 16.39 2.02 -4.11
N ILE A 19 15.68 3.10 -4.43
CA ILE A 19 16.02 3.97 -5.57
C ILE A 19 17.35 4.70 -5.33
N ARG A 20 17.57 5.22 -4.11
CA ARG A 20 18.83 5.86 -3.71
C ARG A 20 20.00 4.86 -3.81
N ASP A 21 19.82 3.64 -3.31
CA ASP A 21 20.85 2.60 -3.31
C ASP A 21 21.22 2.15 -4.73
N ALA A 22 20.28 2.32 -5.68
CA ALA A 22 20.56 2.19 -7.12
C ALA A 22 21.24 3.44 -7.75
N GLY A 23 21.70 4.40 -6.94
CA GLY A 23 22.45 5.59 -7.37
C GLY A 23 21.63 6.70 -7.99
N ARG A 24 20.30 6.70 -7.80
CA ARG A 24 19.39 7.73 -8.36
C ARG A 24 19.07 8.82 -7.32
N PRO A 25 19.08 10.11 -7.70
CA PRO A 25 18.63 11.19 -6.82
C PRO A 25 17.16 11.03 -6.43
N VAL A 26 16.87 11.11 -5.12
CA VAL A 26 15.51 10.95 -4.58
C VAL A 26 15.13 12.17 -3.77
N PHE A 27 14.06 12.85 -4.19
CA PHE A 27 13.35 13.84 -3.41
C PHE A 27 12.23 13.17 -2.61
N ALA A 28 12.05 13.58 -1.36
CA ALA A 28 11.08 12.96 -0.45
C ALA A 28 10.20 14.02 0.23
N LEU A 29 8.92 14.08 -0.13
CA LEU A 29 7.99 15.02 0.49
C LEU A 29 7.68 14.57 1.92
N THR A 30 7.85 15.49 2.86
CA THR A 30 7.61 15.27 4.30
C THR A 30 7.02 16.49 4.98
N ARG A 31 6.17 16.26 5.99
CA ARG A 31 5.66 17.34 6.86
C ARG A 31 6.68 17.76 7.93
N SER A 32 7.48 16.80 8.44
CA SER A 32 8.33 17.06 9.63
C SER A 32 9.56 16.17 9.80
N ARG A 33 9.75 15.14 8.93
CA ARG A 33 10.82 14.13 9.10
C ARG A 33 12.11 14.47 8.35
N THR A 34 12.47 15.76 8.28
CA THR A 34 13.61 16.23 7.49
C THR A 34 14.92 15.56 7.90
N GLN A 35 15.23 15.52 9.20
CA GLN A 35 16.48 14.93 9.70
C GLN A 35 16.55 13.42 9.44
N GLU A 36 15.43 12.71 9.63
CA GLU A 36 15.36 11.28 9.35
C GLU A 36 15.63 10.98 7.86
N LEU A 37 15.08 11.79 6.96
CA LEU A 37 15.27 11.62 5.52
C LEU A 37 16.68 11.98 5.09
N LEU A 38 17.28 13.04 5.63
CA LEU A 38 18.68 13.40 5.40
C LEU A 38 19.62 12.29 5.87
N ALA A 39 19.42 11.75 7.07
CA ALA A 39 20.21 10.63 7.59
C ALA A 39 20.04 9.37 6.73
N ALA A 40 18.92 9.22 6.06
CA ALA A 40 18.69 8.17 5.07
C ALA A 40 19.26 8.49 3.68
N GLY A 41 20.04 9.57 3.49
CA GLY A 41 20.63 9.95 2.21
C GLY A 41 19.62 10.41 1.15
N LEU A 42 18.42 10.87 1.58
CA LEU A 42 17.39 11.40 0.71
C LEU A 42 17.37 12.92 0.76
N THR A 43 16.84 13.57 -0.29
CA THR A 43 16.67 15.03 -0.32
C THR A 43 15.24 15.37 0.15
N PRO A 44 15.05 15.87 1.38
CA PRO A 44 13.72 16.19 1.89
C PRO A 44 13.16 17.45 1.24
N ILE A 45 11.87 17.42 0.93
CA ILE A 45 11.05 18.59 0.58
C ILE A 45 10.03 18.75 1.69
N VAL A 46 10.04 19.90 2.36
CA VAL A 46 9.07 20.17 3.42
C VAL A 46 7.78 20.68 2.78
N GLY A 47 6.69 19.97 3.01
CA GLY A 47 5.37 20.34 2.51
C GLY A 47 4.30 19.36 2.99
N ASP A 48 3.05 19.79 2.90
CA ASP A 48 1.87 19.01 3.26
C ASP A 48 0.91 18.98 2.07
N VAL A 49 0.50 17.77 1.66
CA VAL A 49 -0.47 17.60 0.56
C VAL A 49 -1.80 18.30 0.86
N MET A 50 -2.11 18.55 2.13
CA MET A 50 -3.29 19.31 2.56
C MET A 50 -3.11 20.84 2.52
N ARG A 51 -1.90 21.32 2.21
CA ARG A 51 -1.56 22.75 2.13
C ARG A 51 -0.86 23.03 0.81
N PRO A 52 -1.61 23.24 -0.28
CA PRO A 52 -1.05 23.39 -1.63
C PRO A 52 -0.02 24.54 -1.71
N GLU A 53 -0.13 25.58 -0.90
CA GLU A 53 0.84 26.67 -0.81
C GLU A 53 2.21 26.23 -0.29
N SER A 54 2.29 25.12 0.44
CA SER A 54 3.54 24.55 0.94
C SER A 54 4.25 23.63 -0.06
N LEU A 55 3.62 23.32 -1.19
CA LEU A 55 4.12 22.36 -2.17
C LEU A 55 5.02 23.04 -3.20
N ALA A 56 6.31 23.12 -2.91
CA ALA A 56 7.36 23.50 -3.86
C ALA A 56 7.98 22.24 -4.48
N LEU A 57 7.29 21.63 -5.44
CA LEU A 57 7.69 20.36 -6.02
C LEU A 57 8.67 20.55 -7.18
N PRO A 58 9.78 19.78 -7.22
CA PRO A 58 10.75 19.88 -8.30
C PRO A 58 10.24 19.20 -9.57
N ALA A 59 10.76 19.61 -10.70
CA ALA A 59 10.65 18.83 -11.93
C ALA A 59 11.46 17.53 -11.79
N VAL A 60 10.80 16.38 -11.94
CA VAL A 60 11.41 15.06 -11.86
C VAL A 60 10.92 14.18 -13.00
N GLU A 61 11.63 13.11 -13.30
CA GLU A 61 11.21 12.17 -14.33
C GLU A 61 10.13 11.21 -13.84
N THR A 62 10.24 10.76 -12.59
CA THR A 62 9.30 9.80 -11.99
C THR A 62 8.74 10.34 -10.69
N VAL A 63 7.45 10.13 -10.49
CA VAL A 63 6.78 10.35 -9.21
C VAL A 63 6.23 9.02 -8.69
N VAL A 64 6.49 8.71 -7.42
CA VAL A 64 5.82 7.64 -6.69
C VAL A 64 4.93 8.26 -5.63
N TYR A 65 3.62 8.13 -5.78
CA TYR A 65 2.63 8.64 -4.83
C TYR A 65 2.17 7.51 -3.90
N ALA A 66 2.58 7.57 -2.63
CA ALA A 66 2.31 6.55 -1.62
C ALA A 66 1.82 7.18 -0.29
N VAL A 67 0.97 8.21 -0.40
CA VAL A 67 0.41 8.90 0.77
C VAL A 67 -0.57 7.97 1.48
N GLY A 68 -0.41 7.83 2.79
CA GLY A 68 -1.31 7.09 3.67
C GLY A 68 -1.96 8.02 4.70
N LEU A 69 -3.18 7.68 5.12
CA LEU A 69 -3.88 8.41 6.17
C LEU A 69 -3.21 8.19 7.52
N ASP A 70 -2.78 9.26 8.16
CA ASP A 70 -2.47 9.27 9.59
C ASP A 70 -3.79 9.44 10.37
N ARG A 71 -4.28 8.35 10.95
CA ARG A 71 -5.56 8.36 11.69
C ARG A 71 -5.57 9.30 12.90
N ARG A 72 -4.39 9.77 13.35
CA ARG A 72 -4.27 10.73 14.46
C ARG A 72 -4.34 12.18 14.00
N SER A 73 -4.32 12.43 12.69
CA SER A 73 -4.35 13.79 12.13
C SER A 73 -5.71 14.47 12.22
N GLY A 74 -6.79 13.73 12.46
CA GLY A 74 -8.16 14.23 12.43
C GLY A 74 -8.71 14.51 11.02
N GLN A 75 -7.91 14.26 9.97
CA GLN A 75 -8.31 14.44 8.58
C GLN A 75 -9.15 13.27 8.08
N SER A 76 -10.12 13.52 7.21
CA SER A 76 -10.87 12.46 6.57
C SER A 76 -10.03 11.71 5.52
N MET A 77 -10.44 10.49 5.16
CA MET A 77 -9.78 9.77 4.05
C MET A 77 -9.90 10.53 2.74
N ARG A 78 -11.04 11.15 2.48
CA ARG A 78 -11.29 11.89 1.25
C ARG A 78 -10.36 13.09 1.12
N ASP A 79 -10.23 13.88 2.21
CA ASP A 79 -9.30 15.03 2.23
C ASP A 79 -7.88 14.58 1.83
N VAL A 80 -7.38 13.47 2.43
CA VAL A 80 -6.00 13.04 2.21
C VAL A 80 -5.80 12.37 0.84
N TYR A 81 -6.73 11.51 0.42
CA TYR A 81 -6.53 10.67 -0.77
C TYR A 81 -7.02 11.35 -2.06
N VAL A 82 -8.07 12.17 -1.99
CA VAL A 82 -8.62 12.85 -3.17
C VAL A 82 -8.10 14.30 -3.24
N ASP A 83 -8.38 15.09 -2.22
CA ASP A 83 -8.04 16.52 -2.25
C ASP A 83 -6.52 16.72 -2.15
N GLY A 84 -5.83 15.91 -1.30
CA GLY A 84 -4.37 15.90 -1.24
C GLY A 84 -3.69 15.47 -2.54
N LEU A 85 -4.27 14.50 -3.26
CA LEU A 85 -3.79 14.11 -4.59
C LEU A 85 -3.99 15.25 -5.59
N ALA A 86 -5.19 15.88 -5.61
CA ALA A 86 -5.48 17.02 -6.48
C ALA A 86 -4.47 18.16 -6.27
N ASN A 87 -4.21 18.52 -5.02
CA ASN A 87 -3.25 19.57 -4.66
C ASN A 87 -1.84 19.28 -5.19
N VAL A 88 -1.40 18.01 -5.10
CA VAL A 88 -0.10 17.60 -5.65
C VAL A 88 -0.10 17.70 -7.17
N LEU A 89 -1.15 17.21 -7.84
CA LEU A 89 -1.25 17.25 -9.30
C LEU A 89 -1.29 18.70 -9.85
N ASP A 90 -1.88 19.64 -9.11
CA ASP A 90 -1.94 21.05 -9.49
C ASP A 90 -0.59 21.78 -9.37
N ARG A 91 0.32 21.28 -8.54
CA ARG A 91 1.63 21.87 -8.26
C ARG A 91 2.80 21.13 -8.89
N LEU A 92 2.54 19.92 -9.38
CA LEU A 92 3.58 19.08 -9.93
C LEU A 92 3.83 19.41 -11.41
N PRO A 93 5.08 19.75 -11.81
CA PRO A 93 5.45 19.71 -13.22
C PRO A 93 5.21 18.30 -13.78
N THR A 94 4.62 18.19 -14.97
CA THR A 94 4.25 16.92 -15.56
C THR A 94 5.45 15.98 -15.64
N PRO A 95 5.45 14.86 -14.89
CA PRO A 95 6.53 13.88 -14.95
C PRO A 95 6.40 12.99 -16.18
N ARG A 96 7.47 12.28 -16.53
CA ARG A 96 7.42 11.24 -17.55
C ARG A 96 6.62 10.01 -17.08
N GLN A 97 6.76 9.67 -15.78
CA GLN A 97 6.11 8.51 -15.18
C GLN A 97 5.51 8.87 -13.81
N PHE A 98 4.30 8.38 -13.56
CA PHE A 98 3.62 8.52 -12.29
C PHE A 98 3.11 7.16 -11.81
N VAL A 99 3.64 6.67 -10.70
CA VAL A 99 3.24 5.42 -10.06
C VAL A 99 2.40 5.74 -8.82
N TYR A 100 1.15 5.33 -8.83
CA TYR A 100 0.19 5.56 -7.75
C TYR A 100 -0.04 4.30 -6.92
N VAL A 101 0.25 4.36 -5.63
CA VAL A 101 -0.03 3.27 -4.68
C VAL A 101 -1.48 3.38 -4.23
N SER A 102 -2.33 2.58 -4.86
CA SER A 102 -3.75 2.43 -4.55
C SER A 102 -4.00 1.22 -3.64
N SER A 103 -5.25 0.83 -3.49
CA SER A 103 -5.67 -0.29 -2.64
C SER A 103 -6.68 -1.20 -3.34
N SER A 104 -6.58 -2.49 -3.09
CA SER A 104 -7.58 -3.48 -3.50
C SER A 104 -8.94 -3.33 -2.81
N SER A 105 -9.10 -2.34 -1.91
CA SER A 105 -10.39 -2.02 -1.28
C SER A 105 -11.47 -1.52 -2.27
N VAL A 106 -11.09 -1.21 -3.49
CA VAL A 106 -12.02 -0.86 -4.58
C VAL A 106 -12.92 -2.00 -5.02
N TYR A 107 -12.55 -3.25 -4.72
CA TYR A 107 -13.36 -4.43 -5.02
C TYR A 107 -14.36 -4.69 -3.90
N GLY A 108 -15.66 -4.84 -4.25
CA GLY A 108 -16.75 -4.99 -3.30
C GLY A 108 -17.26 -6.42 -3.08
N GLN A 109 -16.71 -7.43 -3.74
CA GLN A 109 -17.19 -8.82 -3.68
C GLN A 109 -17.17 -9.38 -2.25
N THR A 110 -18.20 -10.16 -1.90
CA THR A 110 -18.43 -10.69 -0.54
C THR A 110 -18.52 -12.21 -0.46
N ASP A 111 -18.45 -12.90 -1.59
CA ASP A 111 -18.72 -14.33 -1.75
C ASP A 111 -17.48 -15.21 -1.85
N GLY A 112 -16.28 -14.64 -1.71
CA GLY A 112 -15.02 -15.37 -1.79
C GLY A 112 -14.52 -15.59 -3.21
N THR A 113 -15.15 -15.03 -4.22
CA THR A 113 -14.74 -15.18 -5.63
C THR A 113 -13.37 -14.57 -5.92
N TRP A 114 -12.73 -15.07 -6.99
CA TRP A 114 -11.54 -14.45 -7.54
C TRP A 114 -11.86 -13.18 -8.29
N VAL A 115 -11.06 -12.15 -8.06
CA VAL A 115 -11.12 -10.85 -8.76
C VAL A 115 -9.78 -10.53 -9.41
N ASN A 116 -9.85 -9.83 -10.53
CA ASN A 116 -8.72 -9.27 -11.25
C ASN A 116 -9.03 -7.82 -11.66
N GLU A 117 -8.16 -7.20 -12.45
CA GLU A 117 -8.29 -5.80 -12.83
C GLU A 117 -9.50 -5.49 -13.72
N SER A 118 -10.07 -6.51 -14.39
CA SER A 118 -11.30 -6.37 -15.18
C SER A 118 -12.58 -6.60 -14.36
N SER A 119 -12.46 -7.04 -13.11
CA SER A 119 -13.60 -7.26 -12.23
C SER A 119 -14.27 -5.93 -11.84
N PRO A 120 -15.59 -5.92 -11.62
CA PRO A 120 -16.31 -4.70 -11.19
C PRO A 120 -15.71 -4.09 -9.92
N THR A 121 -15.49 -2.78 -9.97
CA THR A 121 -15.06 -1.97 -8.81
C THR A 121 -16.27 -1.25 -8.23
N GLU A 122 -17.01 -1.96 -7.37
CA GLU A 122 -18.24 -1.51 -6.70
C GLU A 122 -18.04 -1.58 -5.18
N PRO A 123 -17.20 -0.69 -4.60
CA PRO A 123 -16.86 -0.77 -3.19
C PRO A 123 -18.07 -0.53 -2.30
N ILE A 124 -18.32 -1.46 -1.39
CA ILE A 124 -19.43 -1.36 -0.40
C ILE A 124 -19.03 -0.49 0.80
N GLU A 125 -17.73 -0.32 1.06
CA GLU A 125 -17.21 0.47 2.15
C GLU A 125 -16.81 1.87 1.69
N GLU A 126 -16.94 2.86 2.57
CA GLU A 126 -16.54 4.25 2.30
C GLU A 126 -15.06 4.34 1.90
N SER A 127 -14.19 3.58 2.61
CA SER A 127 -12.76 3.54 2.31
C SER A 127 -12.46 3.13 0.86
N GLY A 128 -13.19 2.15 0.34
CA GLY A 128 -13.05 1.73 -1.05
C GLY A 128 -13.58 2.75 -2.03
N ARG A 129 -14.70 3.42 -1.71
CA ARG A 129 -15.28 4.50 -2.55
C ARG A 129 -14.33 5.67 -2.68
N VAL A 130 -13.70 6.10 -1.59
CA VAL A 130 -12.71 7.19 -1.60
C VAL A 130 -11.48 6.83 -2.42
N VAL A 131 -10.97 5.59 -2.26
CA VAL A 131 -9.82 5.13 -3.07
C VAL A 131 -10.17 5.10 -4.56
N LEU A 132 -11.36 4.62 -4.92
CA LEU A 132 -11.81 4.59 -6.32
C LEU A 132 -12.02 6.01 -6.89
N GLU A 133 -12.50 6.96 -6.07
CA GLU A 133 -12.60 8.38 -6.45
C GLU A 133 -11.21 8.95 -6.77
N ALA A 134 -10.21 8.67 -5.94
CA ALA A 134 -8.83 9.10 -6.18
C ALA A 134 -8.23 8.47 -7.45
N GLU A 135 -8.48 7.18 -7.73
CA GLU A 135 -8.06 6.53 -8.99
C GLU A 135 -8.69 7.22 -10.21
N ARG A 136 -9.99 7.55 -10.15
CA ARG A 136 -10.70 8.23 -11.24
C ARG A 136 -10.18 9.65 -11.47
N LEU A 137 -9.93 10.39 -10.39
CA LEU A 137 -9.29 11.70 -10.47
C LEU A 137 -7.93 11.62 -11.17
N LEU A 138 -7.08 10.69 -10.72
CA LEU A 138 -5.75 10.49 -11.32
C LEU A 138 -5.83 10.14 -12.80
N ALA A 139 -6.67 9.17 -13.16
CA ALA A 139 -6.83 8.73 -14.55
C ALA A 139 -7.34 9.86 -15.47
N SER A 140 -8.20 10.75 -14.97
CA SER A 140 -8.68 11.91 -15.72
C SER A 140 -7.61 12.98 -15.95
N ARG A 141 -6.65 13.12 -15.03
CA ARG A 141 -5.61 14.16 -15.05
C ARG A 141 -4.31 13.67 -15.70
N LEU A 142 -3.92 12.42 -15.42
CA LEU A 142 -2.70 11.77 -15.92
C LEU A 142 -3.03 10.36 -16.45
N PRO A 143 -3.59 10.22 -17.65
CA PRO A 143 -4.01 8.92 -18.20
C PRO A 143 -2.85 7.93 -18.40
N PHE A 144 -1.61 8.40 -18.42
CA PHE A 144 -0.42 7.56 -18.46
C PHE A 144 0.03 7.03 -17.07
N ALA A 145 -0.58 7.48 -15.97
CA ALA A 145 -0.22 7.03 -14.64
C ALA A 145 -0.48 5.53 -14.47
N THR A 146 0.44 4.84 -13.81
CA THR A 146 0.26 3.43 -13.43
C THR A 146 -0.30 3.33 -12.02
N ILE A 147 -1.43 2.65 -11.88
CA ILE A 147 -2.15 2.46 -10.62
C ILE A 147 -1.85 1.06 -10.08
N LEU A 148 -1.27 0.98 -8.90
CA LEU A 148 -0.97 -0.27 -8.22
C LEU A 148 -1.96 -0.49 -7.08
N ARG A 149 -2.91 -1.43 -7.25
CA ARG A 149 -3.90 -1.81 -6.23
C ARG A 149 -3.29 -2.80 -5.24
N PHE A 150 -2.70 -2.28 -4.20
CA PHE A 150 -2.07 -3.10 -3.17
C PHE A 150 -3.09 -3.83 -2.31
N SER A 151 -2.78 -5.10 -2.03
CA SER A 151 -3.38 -5.89 -0.97
C SER A 151 -2.82 -5.51 0.41
N GLY A 152 -3.17 -6.24 1.45
CA GLY A 152 -2.72 -5.94 2.81
C GLY A 152 -1.20 -6.02 2.93
N ILE A 153 -0.52 -4.88 3.04
CA ILE A 153 0.94 -4.82 3.18
C ILE A 153 1.33 -5.25 4.60
N TYR A 154 2.20 -6.26 4.72
CA TYR A 154 2.81 -6.69 5.97
C TYR A 154 4.33 -6.82 5.81
N GLY A 155 5.04 -7.05 6.91
CA GLY A 155 6.49 -7.23 6.94
C GLY A 155 7.09 -6.79 8.26
N PRO A 156 8.43 -6.63 8.37
CA PRO A 156 9.11 -6.21 9.59
C PRO A 156 8.51 -4.94 10.20
N ASN A 157 8.18 -4.99 11.49
CA ASN A 157 7.53 -3.92 12.26
C ASN A 157 6.12 -3.53 11.78
N ARG A 158 5.48 -4.35 10.94
CA ARG A 158 4.09 -4.19 10.50
C ARG A 158 3.37 -5.54 10.43
N LEU A 159 3.19 -6.15 11.58
CA LEU A 159 2.42 -7.37 11.76
C LEU A 159 0.99 -7.03 12.16
N LEU A 160 0.03 -7.46 11.33
CA LEU A 160 -1.39 -7.15 11.52
C LEU A 160 -1.88 -7.76 12.84
N ARG A 161 -2.49 -6.94 13.72
CA ARG A 161 -3.06 -7.38 15.00
C ARG A 161 -2.07 -8.02 16.00
N LYS A 162 -0.75 -7.80 15.85
CA LYS A 162 0.28 -8.33 16.75
C LYS A 162 -0.06 -8.07 18.22
N ALA A 163 -0.42 -6.82 18.57
CA ALA A 163 -0.72 -6.46 19.94
C ALA A 163 -1.92 -7.24 20.52
N ALA A 164 -3.01 -7.38 19.76
CA ALA A 164 -4.18 -8.14 20.19
C ALA A 164 -3.87 -9.63 20.39
N LEU A 165 -3.07 -10.23 19.50
CA LEU A 165 -2.62 -11.62 19.65
C LEU A 165 -1.78 -11.81 20.92
N LEU A 166 -0.80 -10.93 21.14
CA LEU A 166 0.06 -11.00 22.34
C LEU A 166 -0.74 -10.81 23.64
N ALA A 167 -1.82 -10.01 23.60
CA ALA A 167 -2.72 -9.81 24.73
C ALA A 167 -3.76 -10.93 24.89
N GLY A 168 -3.82 -11.91 23.97
CA GLY A 168 -4.85 -12.94 23.97
C GLY A 168 -6.26 -12.42 23.68
N GLU A 169 -6.36 -11.22 23.07
CA GLU A 169 -7.65 -10.61 22.74
C GLU A 169 -8.29 -11.29 21.53
N PRO A 170 -9.62 -11.57 21.56
CA PRO A 170 -10.30 -12.18 20.44
C PRO A 170 -10.34 -11.24 19.21
N LEU A 171 -10.10 -11.81 18.05
CA LEU A 171 -10.18 -11.12 16.77
C LEU A 171 -11.64 -11.10 16.27
N LEU A 172 -12.24 -9.91 16.22
CA LEU A 172 -13.64 -9.76 15.83
C LEU A 172 -13.87 -10.03 14.34
N GLY A 173 -15.01 -10.65 14.01
CA GLY A 173 -15.50 -10.92 12.66
C GLY A 173 -15.19 -12.30 12.13
N ASN A 174 -15.61 -12.56 10.89
CA ASN A 174 -15.51 -13.88 10.26
C ASN A 174 -14.06 -14.36 10.15
N ALA A 175 -13.77 -15.52 10.77
CA ALA A 175 -12.46 -16.18 10.76
C ALA A 175 -12.12 -16.79 9.40
N ASP A 176 -13.10 -17.18 8.63
CA ASP A 176 -12.92 -17.89 7.35
C ASP A 176 -12.91 -16.94 6.14
N LYS A 177 -12.99 -15.62 6.40
CA LYS A 177 -12.82 -14.58 5.40
C LYS A 177 -11.41 -14.58 4.81
N TRP A 178 -11.31 -14.41 3.49
CA TRP A 178 -10.04 -14.30 2.79
C TRP A 178 -9.28 -13.01 3.12
N LEU A 179 -8.00 -13.12 3.34
CA LEU A 179 -7.01 -12.07 3.32
C LEU A 179 -6.18 -12.19 2.05
N ASN A 180 -5.93 -11.06 1.43
CA ASN A 180 -4.96 -10.93 0.35
C ASN A 180 -3.83 -10.05 0.88
N LEU A 181 -2.62 -10.50 0.71
CA LEU A 181 -1.46 -9.93 1.38
C LEU A 181 -0.34 -9.65 0.37
N ILE A 182 0.61 -8.86 0.77
CA ILE A 182 1.88 -8.66 0.08
C ILE A 182 2.96 -8.32 1.11
N HIS A 183 4.09 -9.01 1.04
CA HIS A 183 5.25 -8.62 1.82
C HIS A 183 5.78 -7.27 1.34
N VAL A 184 6.19 -6.40 2.26
CA VAL A 184 6.60 -5.03 1.91
C VAL A 184 7.78 -4.99 0.93
N ASP A 185 8.72 -5.92 1.05
CA ASP A 185 9.89 -5.95 0.16
C ASP A 185 9.50 -6.33 -1.28
N ASP A 186 8.53 -7.24 -1.45
CA ASP A 186 7.92 -7.52 -2.75
C ASP A 186 7.11 -6.33 -3.27
N GLY A 187 6.41 -5.63 -2.36
CA GLY A 187 5.72 -4.38 -2.70
C GLY A 187 6.68 -3.30 -3.23
N VAL A 188 7.87 -3.18 -2.64
CA VAL A 188 8.92 -2.27 -3.15
C VAL A 188 9.32 -2.67 -4.57
N ARG A 189 9.60 -3.95 -4.82
CA ARG A 189 9.98 -4.43 -6.16
C ARG A 189 8.90 -4.18 -7.20
N ALA A 190 7.63 -4.38 -6.83
CA ALA A 190 6.51 -4.08 -7.72
C ALA A 190 6.44 -2.60 -8.09
N VAL A 191 6.66 -1.68 -7.13
CA VAL A 191 6.71 -0.23 -7.41
C VAL A 191 7.85 0.12 -8.35
N LEU A 192 9.06 -0.43 -8.13
CA LEU A 192 10.21 -0.19 -9.00
C LEU A 192 9.99 -0.70 -10.42
N ALA A 193 9.43 -1.91 -10.56
CA ALA A 193 9.11 -2.48 -11.87
C ALA A 193 8.03 -1.67 -12.63
N ALA A 194 7.10 -1.05 -11.91
CA ALA A 194 6.04 -0.24 -12.50
C ALA A 194 6.53 1.06 -13.15
N GLU A 195 7.78 1.50 -12.88
CA GLU A 195 8.37 2.65 -13.57
C GLU A 195 8.51 2.44 -15.09
N ALA A 196 8.53 1.20 -15.55
CA ALA A 196 8.63 0.84 -16.96
C ALA A 196 7.27 0.69 -17.67
N VAL A 197 6.17 0.82 -16.94
CA VAL A 197 4.81 0.58 -17.44
C VAL A 197 3.98 1.85 -17.31
N ALA A 198 3.21 2.21 -18.33
CA ALA A 198 2.39 3.42 -18.34
C ALA A 198 0.91 3.11 -18.63
N GLY A 199 0.01 3.84 -17.96
CA GLY A 199 -1.43 3.79 -18.23
C GLY A 199 -2.13 2.51 -17.76
N GLU A 200 -1.52 1.74 -16.86
CA GLU A 200 -2.04 0.45 -16.44
C GLU A 200 -2.54 0.46 -15.00
N THR A 201 -3.58 -0.31 -14.74
CA THR A 201 -4.00 -0.66 -13.37
C THR A 201 -3.59 -2.10 -13.11
N ILE A 202 -2.91 -2.36 -11.97
CA ILE A 202 -2.30 -3.66 -11.67
C ILE A 202 -2.52 -4.01 -10.21
N ASN A 203 -3.02 -5.21 -9.92
CA ASN A 203 -3.14 -5.74 -8.56
C ASN A 203 -1.79 -6.23 -8.04
N ILE A 204 -1.45 -5.83 -6.82
CA ILE A 204 -0.21 -6.22 -6.16
C ILE A 204 -0.54 -7.03 -4.90
N CYS A 205 -0.36 -8.34 -5.00
CA CYS A 205 -0.50 -9.32 -3.92
C CYS A 205 0.47 -10.48 -4.11
N ASP A 206 0.65 -11.28 -3.06
CA ASP A 206 1.37 -12.57 -3.14
C ASP A 206 0.55 -13.62 -3.92
N ASP A 207 1.04 -14.85 -3.97
CA ASP A 207 0.45 -15.92 -4.79
C ASP A 207 -0.64 -16.73 -4.05
N GLU A 208 -0.75 -16.56 -2.71
CA GLU A 208 -1.61 -17.40 -1.89
C GLU A 208 -2.56 -16.54 -1.02
N PRO A 209 -3.79 -16.25 -1.48
CA PRO A 209 -4.83 -15.75 -0.58
C PRO A 209 -5.03 -16.73 0.59
N VAL A 210 -5.16 -16.21 1.79
CA VAL A 210 -5.23 -17.00 3.02
C VAL A 210 -6.46 -16.64 3.85
N THR A 211 -7.07 -17.59 4.57
CA THR A 211 -8.13 -17.25 5.51
C THR A 211 -7.56 -16.54 6.75
N ARG A 212 -8.37 -15.65 7.36
CA ARG A 212 -7.97 -14.97 8.60
C ARG A 212 -7.58 -15.97 9.68
N ARG A 213 -8.33 -17.07 9.81
CA ARG A 213 -8.03 -18.15 10.77
C ARG A 213 -6.60 -18.65 10.58
N HIS A 214 -6.28 -19.07 9.38
CA HIS A 214 -4.98 -19.66 9.10
C HIS A 214 -3.83 -18.65 9.32
N PHE A 215 -3.98 -17.43 8.79
CA PHE A 215 -2.97 -16.38 8.97
C PHE A 215 -2.70 -16.06 10.44
N TYR A 216 -3.75 -15.83 11.22
CA TYR A 216 -3.56 -15.44 12.63
C TYR A 216 -3.17 -16.59 13.54
N THR A 217 -3.55 -17.84 13.24
CA THR A 217 -3.03 -19.02 13.94
C THR A 217 -1.53 -19.13 13.73
N THR A 218 -1.06 -19.09 12.49
CA THR A 218 0.38 -19.15 12.17
C THR A 218 1.14 -17.96 12.79
N LEU A 219 0.56 -16.76 12.76
CA LEU A 219 1.21 -15.59 13.36
C LEU A 219 1.30 -15.72 14.89
N ALA A 220 0.27 -16.24 15.55
CA ALA A 220 0.29 -16.47 17.00
C ALA A 220 1.37 -17.50 17.38
N GLU A 221 1.48 -18.60 16.64
CA GLU A 221 2.53 -19.61 16.82
C GLU A 221 3.93 -19.00 16.71
N LEU A 222 4.20 -18.23 15.65
CA LEU A 222 5.49 -17.58 15.41
C LEU A 222 5.84 -16.53 16.49
N LEU A 223 4.83 -15.90 17.08
CA LEU A 223 5.00 -14.90 18.14
C LEU A 223 5.07 -15.54 19.54
N HIS A 224 4.89 -16.86 19.67
CA HIS A 224 4.70 -17.55 20.94
C HIS A 224 3.58 -16.91 21.78
N ALA A 225 2.54 -16.42 21.10
CA ALA A 225 1.37 -15.78 21.69
C ALA A 225 0.30 -16.82 22.06
N PRO A 226 -0.71 -16.47 22.87
CA PRO A 226 -1.89 -17.30 23.06
C PRO A 226 -2.53 -17.68 21.73
N ALA A 227 -3.18 -18.85 21.69
CA ALA A 227 -3.88 -19.31 20.48
C ALA A 227 -4.87 -18.25 19.99
N ALA A 228 -4.87 -18.01 18.65
CA ALA A 228 -5.74 -17.00 18.06
C ALA A 228 -7.22 -17.35 18.27
N ALA A 229 -7.91 -16.54 19.04
CA ALA A 229 -9.34 -16.64 19.29
C ALA A 229 -10.13 -15.72 18.34
N PHE A 230 -11.33 -16.15 17.93
CA PHE A 230 -12.22 -15.35 17.07
C PHE A 230 -13.57 -15.22 17.75
N ALA A 231 -14.16 -14.02 17.67
CA ALA A 231 -15.47 -13.73 18.22
C ALA A 231 -16.39 -13.07 17.18
N PRO A 232 -17.70 -13.28 17.29
CA PRO A 232 -18.68 -12.53 16.49
C PRO A 232 -18.54 -11.02 16.69
N GLY A 233 -18.82 -10.23 15.67
CA GLY A 233 -18.77 -8.78 15.73
C GLY A 233 -18.39 -8.15 14.41
N ALA A 234 -18.57 -6.85 14.29
CA ALA A 234 -18.18 -6.11 13.11
C ALA A 234 -16.64 -6.10 12.99
N SER A 235 -16.14 -6.66 11.89
CA SER A 235 -14.74 -6.51 11.54
C SER A 235 -14.45 -5.05 11.18
N THR A 236 -13.33 -4.51 11.62
CA THR A 236 -12.88 -3.16 11.23
C THR A 236 -12.59 -3.02 9.72
N ARG A 237 -12.64 -4.11 8.96
CA ARG A 237 -12.44 -4.18 7.51
C ARG A 237 -13.69 -4.66 6.76
N GLY A 238 -14.87 -4.40 7.29
CA GLY A 238 -16.15 -4.64 6.63
C GLY A 238 -16.42 -6.08 6.20
N GLU A 239 -17.37 -6.24 5.28
CA GLU A 239 -17.91 -7.54 4.86
C GLU A 239 -17.30 -8.07 3.56
N THR A 240 -16.40 -7.33 2.91
CA THR A 240 -15.77 -7.78 1.67
C THR A 240 -14.99 -9.08 1.87
N ASN A 241 -15.23 -10.05 0.99
CA ASN A 241 -14.60 -11.36 1.00
C ASN A 241 -14.30 -11.78 -0.43
N ARG A 242 -13.03 -11.84 -0.81
CA ARG A 242 -12.57 -12.12 -2.18
C ARG A 242 -11.14 -12.60 -2.20
N GLN A 243 -10.75 -13.21 -3.30
CA GLN A 243 -9.39 -13.61 -3.60
C GLN A 243 -8.86 -12.75 -4.76
N ILE A 244 -7.65 -12.20 -4.68
CA ILE A 244 -7.11 -11.26 -5.66
C ILE A 244 -6.04 -11.95 -6.49
N ALA A 245 -6.19 -11.89 -7.82
CA ALA A 245 -5.21 -12.42 -8.76
C ALA A 245 -4.11 -11.38 -9.05
N ASN A 246 -2.86 -11.85 -9.11
CA ASN A 246 -1.68 -11.06 -9.49
C ASN A 246 -1.14 -11.41 -10.88
N THR A 247 -1.95 -12.07 -11.70
CA THR A 247 -1.55 -12.55 -13.03
C THR A 247 -1.03 -11.42 -13.92
N LYS A 248 -1.70 -10.26 -13.86
CA LYS A 248 -1.29 -9.07 -14.64
C LYS A 248 0.05 -8.52 -14.15
N ALA A 249 0.30 -8.49 -12.84
CA ALA A 249 1.59 -8.08 -12.28
C ALA A 249 2.71 -9.00 -12.79
N LYS A 250 2.50 -10.31 -12.80
CA LYS A 250 3.46 -11.28 -13.36
C LYS A 250 3.74 -11.05 -14.83
N ALA A 251 2.70 -10.76 -15.61
CA ALA A 251 2.82 -10.56 -17.06
C ALA A 251 3.50 -9.23 -17.42
N LEU A 252 3.08 -8.11 -16.83
CA LEU A 252 3.54 -6.78 -17.22
C LEU A 252 4.78 -6.30 -16.49
N LEU A 253 4.92 -6.65 -15.20
CA LEU A 253 6.06 -6.23 -14.37
C LEU A 253 7.16 -7.28 -14.28
N GLY A 254 6.97 -8.47 -14.85
CA GLY A 254 7.86 -9.60 -14.58
C GLY A 254 7.86 -9.99 -13.10
N PHE A 255 6.80 -9.62 -12.38
CA PHE A 255 6.72 -9.78 -10.93
C PHE A 255 6.84 -11.25 -10.50
N ARG A 256 7.80 -11.52 -9.65
CA ARG A 256 8.03 -12.82 -9.01
C ARG A 256 8.27 -12.54 -7.53
N PRO A 257 7.26 -12.78 -6.64
CA PRO A 257 7.44 -12.50 -5.22
C PRO A 257 8.51 -13.41 -4.60
N ASP A 258 9.40 -12.83 -3.80
CA ASP A 258 10.36 -13.59 -2.97
C ASP A 258 9.63 -14.21 -1.78
N PHE A 259 8.50 -13.60 -1.39
CA PHE A 259 7.59 -14.09 -0.37
C PHE A 259 6.24 -14.47 -1.03
N PRO A 260 6.19 -15.62 -1.76
CA PRO A 260 5.02 -15.99 -2.55
C PRO A 260 3.79 -16.32 -1.69
N SER A 261 3.97 -16.46 -0.39
CA SER A 261 2.88 -16.67 0.56
C SER A 261 3.25 -16.14 1.95
N PHE A 262 2.23 -15.96 2.80
CA PHE A 262 2.40 -15.63 4.21
C PHE A 262 3.28 -16.64 4.98
N ARG A 263 3.34 -17.92 4.52
CA ARG A 263 4.14 -18.99 5.15
C ARG A 263 5.63 -18.69 5.07
N VAL A 264 6.06 -18.07 3.99
CA VAL A 264 7.45 -17.63 3.80
C VAL A 264 7.65 -16.25 4.40
N GLY A 265 6.68 -15.35 4.21
CA GLY A 265 6.83 -13.95 4.61
C GLY A 265 6.65 -13.68 6.10
N LEU A 266 5.82 -14.45 6.84
CA LEU A 266 5.65 -14.23 8.29
C LEU A 266 6.90 -14.55 9.11
N PRO A 267 7.62 -15.68 8.88
CA PRO A 267 8.89 -15.92 9.57
C PRO A 267 9.90 -14.78 9.37
N ASP A 268 10.07 -14.27 8.14
CA ASP A 268 10.92 -13.11 7.86
C ASP A 268 10.42 -11.85 8.60
N ALA A 269 9.14 -11.56 8.50
CA ALA A 269 8.54 -10.39 9.12
C ALA A 269 8.66 -10.41 10.65
N VAL A 270 8.51 -11.56 11.29
CA VAL A 270 8.68 -11.74 12.75
C VAL A 270 10.15 -11.63 13.13
N GLY A 271 11.03 -12.36 12.44
CA GLY A 271 12.46 -12.40 12.75
C GLY A 271 13.18 -11.06 12.57
N ARG A 272 12.71 -10.20 11.67
CA ARG A 272 13.25 -8.85 11.43
C ARG A 272 12.48 -7.75 12.18
N SER A 273 11.48 -8.10 13.01
CA SER A 273 10.75 -7.14 13.83
C SER A 273 11.48 -6.90 15.16
N SER A 274 11.78 -5.67 15.42
CA SER A 274 12.37 -5.19 16.69
C SER A 274 11.28 -4.84 17.72
#